data_b5a95d8ee42fe2fae299c941e069d708
#
_entry.id   b5a95d8ee42fe2fae299c941e069d708
#
_cell.length_a   1.000
_cell.length_b   1.000
_cell.length_c   1.000
_cell.angle_alpha   90.00
_cell.angle_beta   90.00
_cell.angle_gamma   90.00
#
_symmetry.space_group_name_H-M   'P 1'
#
loop_
_entity.id
_entity.type
_entity.pdbx_description
1 polymer ?
#
loop_
_entity_poly.entity_id
_entity_poly.type
_entity_poly.pdbx_seq_one_letter_code
_entity_poly.pdbx_strand_id
1 'polypeptide(L)'
;MCTKNEAFEILASVYASCNRISDSKIHDAILYGSYARGEQNAESYIDILLTADLTQEQIAEKRHAIAALSSDLSLAHDVTVSIQI
;
A
#
# COMPACT_ATOMS: atom_id res chain seq x y z
N MET A 1 15.23 8.63 3.27
CA MET A 1 14.87 7.21 3.36
C MET A 1 13.83 6.99 4.44
N CYS A 2 12.88 6.12 4.19
CA CYS A 2 11.80 5.81 5.11
C CYS A 2 12.27 4.81 6.18
N THR A 3 11.93 5.04 7.45
CA THR A 3 12.23 4.09 8.52
C THR A 3 11.22 2.95 8.51
N LYS A 4 11.52 1.87 9.24
CA LYS A 4 10.59 0.74 9.37
C LYS A 4 9.28 1.16 10.04
N ASN A 5 9.35 2.04 11.05
CA ASN A 5 8.16 2.58 11.70
C ASN A 5 7.31 3.39 10.73
N GLU A 6 7.95 4.20 9.90
CA GLU A 6 7.29 4.98 8.88
C GLU A 6 6.63 4.08 7.83
N ALA A 7 7.27 2.97 7.48
CA ALA A 7 6.70 1.98 6.58
C ALA A 7 5.40 1.39 7.15
N PHE A 8 5.37 1.10 8.44
CA PHE A 8 4.16 0.60 9.09
C PHE A 8 3.08 1.66 9.18
N GLU A 9 3.43 2.92 9.34
CA GLU A 9 2.46 4.03 9.27
C GLU A 9 1.84 4.14 7.88
N ILE A 10 2.65 3.99 6.84
CA ILE A 10 2.17 3.97 5.46
C ILE A 10 1.23 2.78 5.24
N LEU A 11 1.60 1.61 5.76
CA LEU A 11 0.77 0.41 5.67
C LEU A 11 -0.62 0.64 6.30
N ALA A 12 -0.65 1.24 7.48
CA ALA A 12 -1.91 1.55 8.17
C ALA A 12 -2.75 2.55 7.37
N SER A 13 -2.12 3.57 6.78
CA SER A 13 -2.79 4.56 5.94
C SER A 13 -3.38 3.91 4.69
N VAL A 14 -2.62 3.01 4.05
CA VAL A 14 -3.08 2.27 2.88
C VAL A 14 -4.29 1.41 3.23
N TYR A 15 -4.22 0.67 4.32
CA TYR A 15 -5.32 -0.16 4.77
C TYR A 15 -6.59 0.66 4.98
N ALA A 16 -6.49 1.74 5.74
CA ALA A 16 -7.64 2.59 6.07
C ALA A 16 -8.24 3.23 4.80
N SER A 17 -7.41 3.75 3.92
CA SER A 17 -7.86 4.42 2.70
C SER A 17 -8.46 3.43 1.70
N CYS A 18 -7.80 2.30 1.49
CA CYS A 18 -8.29 1.27 0.57
C CYS A 18 -9.56 0.62 1.09
N ASN A 19 -9.69 0.43 2.39
CA ASN A 19 -10.89 -0.09 3.00
C ASN A 19 -12.08 0.83 2.77
N ARG A 20 -11.85 2.15 2.85
CA ARG A 20 -12.87 3.16 2.56
C ARG A 20 -13.25 3.15 1.08
N ILE A 21 -12.25 3.10 0.19
CA ILE A 21 -12.46 3.04 -1.25
C ILE A 21 -13.29 1.81 -1.65
N SER A 22 -13.09 0.70 -0.96
CA SER A 22 -13.70 -0.60 -1.27
C SER A 22 -14.93 -0.93 -0.44
N ASP A 23 -15.52 0.03 0.26
CA ASP A 23 -16.70 -0.17 1.11
C ASP A 23 -16.48 -1.27 2.16
N SER A 24 -15.34 -1.22 2.82
CA SER A 24 -14.96 -2.14 3.90
C SER A 24 -14.75 -3.59 3.46
N LYS A 25 -14.33 -3.79 2.21
CA LYS A 25 -14.10 -5.14 1.65
C LYS A 25 -12.64 -5.57 1.67
N ILE A 26 -11.75 -4.77 2.22
CA ILE A 26 -10.35 -5.14 2.39
C ILE A 26 -10.23 -6.01 3.64
N HIS A 27 -9.69 -7.21 3.46
CA HIS A 27 -9.48 -8.15 4.57
C HIS A 27 -8.19 -7.84 5.31
N ASP A 28 -7.13 -7.57 4.58
CA ASP A 28 -5.82 -7.39 5.19
C ASP A 28 -4.91 -6.60 4.26
N ALA A 29 -3.87 -6.00 4.85
CA ALA A 29 -2.81 -5.33 4.11
C ALA A 29 -1.48 -5.84 4.67
N ILE A 30 -0.63 -6.36 3.80
CA ILE A 30 0.60 -7.02 4.18
C ILE A 30 1.78 -6.26 3.59
N LEU A 31 2.72 -5.89 4.46
CA LEU A 31 3.99 -5.32 4.06
C LEU A 31 4.94 -6.46 3.71
N TYR A 32 5.53 -6.42 2.52
CA TYR A 32 6.47 -7.44 2.11
C TYR A 32 7.69 -6.79 1.43
N GLY A 33 8.62 -7.61 0.96
CA GLY A 33 9.83 -7.11 0.32
C GLY A 33 10.90 -6.72 1.32
N SER A 34 11.81 -5.81 0.94
CA SER A 34 12.97 -5.47 1.75
C SER A 34 12.62 -4.85 3.09
N TYR A 35 11.55 -4.04 3.15
CA TYR A 35 11.11 -3.45 4.42
C TYR A 35 10.61 -4.50 5.40
N ALA A 36 9.90 -5.51 4.91
CA ALA A 36 9.41 -6.61 5.76
C ALA A 36 10.57 -7.43 6.32
N ARG A 37 11.65 -7.58 5.56
CA ARG A 37 12.83 -8.34 5.97
C ARG A 37 13.84 -7.52 6.76
N GLY A 38 13.63 -6.20 6.87
CA GLY A 38 14.59 -5.32 7.53
C GLY A 38 15.83 -5.03 6.71
N GLU A 39 15.78 -5.24 5.41
CA GLU A 39 16.87 -5.02 4.47
C GLU A 39 16.74 -3.72 3.68
N GLN A 40 15.95 -2.79 4.18
CA GLN A 40 15.66 -1.55 3.48
C GLN A 40 16.90 -0.68 3.31
N ASN A 41 16.91 0.05 2.20
CA ASN A 41 17.92 1.06 1.89
C ASN A 41 17.26 2.21 1.12
N ALA A 42 18.05 3.20 0.71
CA ALA A 42 17.53 4.40 0.06
C ALA A 42 16.76 4.12 -1.25
N GLU A 43 17.02 2.99 -1.88
CA GLU A 43 16.39 2.60 -3.14
C GLU A 43 15.28 1.56 -2.97
N SER A 44 15.01 1.14 -1.73
CA SER A 44 13.99 0.14 -1.46
C SER A 44 12.60 0.68 -1.69
N TYR A 45 11.72 -0.21 -2.13
CA TYR A 45 10.30 0.10 -2.32
C TYR A 45 9.52 -0.40 -1.11
N ILE A 46 8.43 0.30 -0.80
CA ILE A 46 7.47 -0.19 0.17
C ILE A 46 6.44 -0.99 -0.63
N ASP A 47 6.49 -2.31 -0.50
CA ASP A 47 5.62 -3.22 -1.22
C ASP A 47 4.48 -3.66 -0.30
N ILE A 48 3.25 -3.39 -0.71
CA ILE A 48 2.06 -3.70 0.08
C ILE A 48 1.14 -4.59 -0.76
N LEU A 49 0.74 -5.72 -0.18
CA LEU A 49 -0.23 -6.63 -0.77
C LEU A 49 -1.54 -6.51 0.00
N LEU A 50 -2.62 -6.25 -0.72
CA LEU A 50 -3.96 -6.20 -0.16
C LEU A 50 -4.71 -7.47 -0.47
N THR A 51 -5.38 -8.04 0.52
CA THR A 51 -6.34 -9.13 0.32
C THR A 51 -7.73 -8.53 0.46
N ALA A 52 -8.59 -8.79 -0.50
CA ALA A 52 -9.90 -8.15 -0.58
C ALA A 52 -10.95 -9.10 -1.11
N ASP A 53 -12.19 -8.88 -0.67
CA ASP A 53 -13.35 -9.63 -1.16
C ASP A 53 -13.98 -8.88 -2.34
N LEU A 54 -13.20 -8.76 -3.42
CA LEU A 54 -13.58 -8.00 -4.61
C LEU A 54 -13.44 -8.88 -5.85
N THR A 55 -14.36 -8.68 -6.81
CA THR A 55 -14.24 -9.33 -8.13
C THR A 55 -13.17 -8.62 -8.96
N GLN A 56 -12.76 -9.25 -10.06
CA GLN A 56 -11.80 -8.64 -10.99
C GLN A 56 -12.31 -7.30 -11.52
N GLU A 57 -13.61 -7.20 -11.82
CA GLU A 57 -14.21 -5.95 -12.27
C GLU A 57 -14.13 -4.87 -11.21
N GLN A 58 -14.43 -5.22 -9.96
CA GLN A 58 -14.37 -4.27 -8.84
C GLN A 58 -12.94 -3.81 -8.60
N ILE A 59 -11.98 -4.71 -8.69
CA ILE A 59 -10.57 -4.35 -8.57
C ILE A 59 -10.16 -3.37 -9.66
N ALA A 60 -10.59 -3.63 -10.90
CA ALA A 60 -10.28 -2.75 -12.03
C ALA A 60 -10.88 -1.35 -11.83
N GLU A 61 -12.10 -1.26 -11.31
CA GLU A 61 -12.75 0.01 -11.01
C GLU A 61 -12.00 0.82 -9.95
N LYS A 62 -11.44 0.13 -8.95
CA LYS A 62 -10.74 0.77 -7.83
C LYS A 62 -9.27 1.06 -8.12
N ARG A 63 -8.72 0.45 -9.17
CA ARG A 63 -7.29 0.54 -9.48
C ARG A 63 -6.80 1.97 -9.61
N HIS A 64 -7.57 2.82 -10.27
CA HIS A 64 -7.18 4.22 -10.47
C HIS A 64 -7.07 4.97 -9.15
N ALA A 65 -8.04 4.79 -8.26
CA ALA A 65 -8.03 5.41 -6.94
C ALA A 65 -6.85 4.91 -6.09
N ILE A 66 -6.57 3.62 -6.16
CA ILE A 66 -5.46 3.01 -5.44
C ILE A 66 -4.12 3.51 -5.99
N ALA A 67 -4.01 3.65 -7.31
CA ALA A 67 -2.80 4.21 -7.93
C ALA A 67 -2.57 5.65 -7.50
N ALA A 68 -3.61 6.46 -7.42
CA ALA A 68 -3.52 7.84 -6.95
C ALA A 68 -3.05 7.89 -5.49
N LEU A 69 -3.58 7.02 -4.64
CA LEU A 69 -3.16 6.90 -3.24
C LEU A 69 -1.69 6.54 -3.15
N SER A 70 -1.24 5.55 -3.94
CA SER A 70 0.15 5.13 -3.99
C SER A 70 1.08 6.29 -4.35
N SER A 71 0.69 7.06 -5.35
CA SER A 71 1.45 8.24 -5.80
C SER A 71 1.52 9.32 -4.71
N ASP A 72 0.40 9.60 -4.07
CA ASP A 72 0.34 10.60 -2.99
C ASP A 72 1.24 10.21 -1.82
N LEU A 73 1.20 8.95 -1.41
CA LEU A 73 2.03 8.46 -0.31
C LEU A 73 3.51 8.46 -0.69
N SER A 74 3.84 8.13 -1.93
CA SER A 74 5.20 8.15 -2.42
C SER A 74 5.79 9.57 -2.34
N LEU A 75 5.02 10.56 -2.73
CA LEU A 75 5.45 11.96 -2.68
C LEU A 75 5.55 12.46 -1.23
N ALA A 76 4.57 12.11 -0.39
CA ALA A 76 4.52 12.56 0.99
C ALA A 76 5.69 12.03 1.83
N HIS A 77 6.13 10.81 1.54
CA HIS A 77 7.15 10.12 2.33
C HIS A 77 8.50 9.98 1.63
N ASP A 78 8.63 10.54 0.42
CA ASP A 78 9.86 10.48 -0.39
C ASP A 78 10.38 9.05 -0.54
N VAL A 79 9.48 8.14 -0.89
CA VAL A 79 9.78 6.73 -1.09
C VAL A 79 8.80 6.17 -2.13
N THR A 80 9.18 5.12 -2.83
CA THR A 80 8.27 4.47 -3.77
C THR A 80 7.36 3.49 -3.03
N VAL A 81 6.06 3.72 -3.13
CA VAL A 81 5.05 2.84 -2.54
C VAL A 81 4.38 2.06 -3.67
N SER A 82 4.38 0.74 -3.58
CA SER A 82 3.75 -0.16 -4.55
C SER A 82 2.63 -0.92 -3.87
N ILE A 83 1.42 -0.85 -4.41
CA ILE A 83 0.24 -1.50 -3.86
C ILE A 83 -0.29 -2.52 -4.86
N GLN A 84 -0.41 -3.77 -4.41
CA GLN A 84 -0.94 -4.88 -5.19
C GLN A 84 -2.21 -5.41 -4.53
N ILE A 85 -3.12 -5.91 -5.32
CA ILE A 85 -4.32 -6.57 -4.82
C ILE A 85 -4.34 -8.01 -5.28
#